data_119f43d94012d268b11c9a5d22f349a4
#
_entry.id   119f43d94012d268b11c9a5d22f349a4
#
_cell.length_a   1.000
_cell.length_b   1.000
_cell.length_c   1.000
_cell.angle_alpha   90.00
_cell.angle_beta   90.00
_cell.angle_gamma   90.00
#
_symmetry.space_group_name_H-M   'P 1'
#
loop_
_entity.id
_entity.type
_entity.pdbx_description
1 polymer ?
#
loop_
_entity_poly.entity_id
_entity_poly.type
_entity_poly.pdbx_seq_one_letter_code
_entity_poly.pdbx_strand_id
1 'polypeptide(L)'
;MRPLIGLALAIPFIVGCEAMKANQAATYQDRCQRANWAEVGERDGATSGNVTLLSDRYAYICGDMYNDAAYKQGFDKGFARRPRPTS
;
A
#
# COMPACT_ATOMS: atom_id res chain seq x y z
N MET A 1 -10.16 -34.24 30.53
CA MET A 1 -9.18 -34.27 29.44
C MET A 1 -9.65 -33.52 28.19
N ARG A 2 -10.85 -33.77 27.74
CA ARG A 2 -11.36 -33.10 26.53
C ARG A 2 -11.47 -31.58 26.64
N PRO A 3 -11.85 -31.00 27.79
CA PRO A 3 -11.88 -29.52 27.90
C PRO A 3 -10.54 -28.86 27.76
N LEU A 4 -9.47 -29.55 28.14
CA LEU A 4 -8.12 -29.02 28.01
C LEU A 4 -7.69 -28.90 26.55
N ILE A 5 -8.14 -29.83 25.72
CA ILE A 5 -7.84 -29.80 24.27
C ILE A 5 -8.53 -28.61 23.61
N GLY A 6 -9.76 -28.31 24.00
CA GLY A 6 -10.48 -27.17 23.48
C GLY A 6 -9.84 -25.84 23.82
N LEU A 7 -9.31 -25.71 25.03
CA LEU A 7 -8.61 -24.50 25.46
C LEU A 7 -7.31 -24.31 24.69
N ALA A 8 -6.59 -25.39 24.44
CA ALA A 8 -5.34 -25.33 23.70
C ALA A 8 -5.55 -24.87 22.25
N LEU A 9 -6.66 -25.20 21.64
CA LEU A 9 -7.01 -24.76 20.28
C LEU A 9 -7.37 -23.28 20.21
N ALA A 10 -7.94 -22.73 21.29
CA ALA A 10 -8.31 -21.30 21.32
C ALA A 10 -7.09 -20.38 21.38
N ILE A 11 -6.08 -20.75 22.11
CA ILE A 11 -4.87 -19.93 22.30
C ILE A 11 -4.13 -19.65 20.98
N PRO A 12 -3.82 -20.63 20.13
CA PRO A 12 -3.14 -20.38 18.87
C PRO A 12 -3.91 -19.45 17.94
N PHE A 13 -5.23 -19.48 18.01
CA PHE A 13 -6.06 -18.63 17.17
C PHE A 13 -5.88 -17.15 17.49
N ILE A 14 -5.83 -16.81 18.78
CA ILE A 14 -5.64 -15.42 19.22
C ILE A 14 -4.25 -14.91 18.84
N VAL A 15 -3.22 -15.72 19.02
CA VAL A 15 -1.84 -15.39 18.64
C VAL A 15 -1.73 -15.18 17.14
N GLY A 16 -2.48 -15.96 16.34
CA GLY A 16 -2.49 -15.82 14.90
C GLY A 16 -2.97 -14.45 14.43
N CYS A 17 -3.97 -13.87 15.09
CA CYS A 17 -4.49 -12.54 14.73
C CYS A 17 -3.45 -11.46 14.97
N GLU A 18 -2.70 -11.50 16.06
CA GLU A 18 -1.64 -10.55 16.35
C GLU A 18 -0.48 -10.67 15.35
N ALA A 19 -0.12 -11.89 14.99
CA ALA A 19 0.92 -12.13 14.00
C ALA A 19 0.55 -11.56 12.63
N MET A 20 -0.72 -11.63 12.24
CA MET A 20 -1.18 -11.05 10.99
C MET A 20 -1.03 -9.54 10.96
N LYS A 21 -1.33 -8.84 12.05
CA LYS A 21 -1.16 -7.39 12.12
C LYS A 21 0.32 -6.99 12.01
N ALA A 22 1.20 -7.71 12.69
CA ALA A 22 2.64 -7.45 12.62
C ALA A 22 3.16 -7.68 11.21
N ASN A 23 2.71 -8.73 10.53
CA ASN A 23 3.11 -9.03 9.17
C ASN A 23 2.64 -7.97 8.19
N GLN A 24 1.45 -7.42 8.37
CA GLN A 24 0.94 -6.36 7.53
C GLN A 24 1.81 -5.10 7.64
N ALA A 25 2.18 -4.71 8.86
CA ALA A 25 3.04 -3.54 9.06
C ALA A 25 4.41 -3.74 8.39
N ALA A 26 5.01 -4.92 8.56
CA ALA A 26 6.28 -5.24 7.92
C ALA A 26 6.19 -5.23 6.40
N THR A 27 5.07 -5.69 5.84
CA THR A 27 4.82 -5.69 4.41
C THR A 27 4.74 -4.27 3.85
N TYR A 28 4.07 -3.37 4.54
CA TYR A 28 3.98 -1.97 4.11
C TYR A 28 5.35 -1.30 4.12
N GLN A 29 6.15 -1.52 5.17
CA GLN A 29 7.51 -0.99 5.21
C GLN A 29 8.35 -1.50 4.05
N ASP A 30 8.30 -2.79 3.78
CA ASP A 30 9.04 -3.41 2.69
C ASP A 30 8.63 -2.81 1.34
N ARG A 31 7.33 -2.66 1.12
CA ARG A 31 6.81 -2.05 -0.11
C ARG A 31 7.26 -0.60 -0.26
N CYS A 32 7.24 0.16 0.82
CA CYS A 32 7.67 1.55 0.79
C CYS A 32 9.14 1.67 0.41
N GLN A 33 9.99 0.80 0.96
CA GLN A 33 11.43 0.81 0.68
C GLN A 33 11.75 0.43 -0.75
N ARG A 34 11.01 -0.51 -1.31
CA ARG A 34 11.27 -1.05 -2.65
C ARG A 34 10.50 -0.34 -3.74
N ALA A 35 9.60 0.54 -3.39
CA ALA A 35 8.74 1.17 -4.37
C ALA A 35 9.55 2.07 -5.31
N ASN A 36 9.32 1.91 -6.60
CA ASN A 36 9.75 2.88 -7.59
C ASN A 36 8.63 3.91 -7.71
N TRP A 37 8.77 5.04 -7.05
CA TRP A 37 7.68 6.01 -6.94
C TRP A 37 7.27 6.61 -8.27
N ALA A 38 8.21 6.77 -9.21
CA ALA A 38 7.86 7.22 -10.56
C ALA A 38 6.96 6.21 -11.27
N GLU A 39 7.27 4.91 -11.13
CA GLU A 39 6.46 3.85 -11.72
C GLU A 39 5.10 3.73 -11.06
N VAL A 40 5.05 3.84 -9.74
CA VAL A 40 3.78 3.85 -8.99
C VAL A 40 2.91 5.02 -9.46
N GLY A 41 3.51 6.20 -9.58
CA GLY A 41 2.80 7.37 -10.06
C GLY A 41 2.27 7.19 -11.48
N GLU A 42 3.09 6.64 -12.37
CA GLU A 42 2.69 6.40 -13.76
C GLU A 42 1.48 5.47 -13.85
N ARG A 43 1.49 4.40 -13.08
CA ARG A 43 0.36 3.48 -13.04
C ARG A 43 -0.90 4.16 -12.49
N ASP A 44 -0.76 4.91 -11.40
CA ASP A 44 -1.90 5.59 -10.80
C ASP A 44 -2.44 6.67 -11.72
N GLY A 45 -1.56 7.42 -12.37
CA GLY A 45 -1.96 8.44 -13.33
C GLY A 45 -2.68 7.87 -14.53
N ALA A 46 -2.27 6.72 -15.00
CA ALA A 46 -2.89 6.06 -16.16
C ALA A 46 -4.26 5.48 -15.85
N THR A 47 -4.53 5.10 -14.61
CA THR A 47 -5.78 4.42 -14.28
C THR A 47 -6.88 5.37 -13.85
N SER A 48 -6.67 6.15 -12.87
CA SER A 48 -7.60 7.20 -12.44
C SER A 48 -7.24 7.67 -11.09
N GLY A 49 -7.00 8.56 -10.66
CA GLY A 49 -6.69 8.92 -9.30
C GLY A 49 -6.66 10.42 -9.14
N ASN A 50 -6.86 10.81 -7.95
CA ASN A 50 -6.60 12.16 -7.55
C ASN A 50 -5.19 12.20 -7.01
N VAL A 51 -4.29 12.91 -7.70
CA VAL A 51 -2.88 12.93 -7.33
C VAL A 51 -2.66 13.42 -5.90
N THR A 52 -3.40 14.42 -5.47
CA THR A 52 -3.27 14.97 -4.12
C THR A 52 -3.67 13.96 -3.06
N LEU A 53 -4.81 13.31 -3.25
CA LEU A 53 -5.32 12.32 -2.32
C LEU A 53 -4.39 11.12 -2.21
N LEU A 54 -3.92 10.60 -3.34
CA LEU A 54 -3.02 9.45 -3.36
C LEU A 54 -1.65 9.81 -2.80
N SER A 55 -1.11 10.96 -3.15
CA SER A 55 0.16 11.45 -2.64
C SER A 55 0.13 11.58 -1.11
N ASP A 56 -0.93 12.17 -0.58
CA ASP A 56 -1.09 12.31 0.88
C ASP A 56 -1.16 10.95 1.55
N ARG A 57 -1.84 10.00 0.93
CA ARG A 57 -1.95 8.64 1.47
C ARG A 57 -0.60 7.94 1.52
N TYR A 58 0.19 8.01 0.46
CA TYR A 58 1.52 7.42 0.42
C TYR A 58 2.46 8.09 1.42
N ALA A 59 2.39 9.41 1.55
CA ALA A 59 3.19 10.14 2.51
C ALA A 59 2.84 9.72 3.94
N TYR A 60 1.57 9.50 4.22
CA TYR A 60 1.13 9.04 5.54
C TYR A 60 1.63 7.61 5.83
N ILE A 61 1.51 6.71 4.86
CA ILE A 61 1.87 5.30 5.05
C ILE A 61 3.39 5.11 5.07
N CYS A 62 4.09 5.75 4.16
CA CYS A 62 5.52 5.50 3.93
C CYS A 62 6.44 6.54 4.59
N GLY A 63 5.91 7.71 4.94
CA GLY A 63 6.72 8.76 5.57
C GLY A 63 7.92 9.14 4.71
N ASP A 64 9.10 9.11 5.31
CA ASP A 64 10.34 9.53 4.65
C ASP A 64 10.74 8.64 3.46
N MET A 65 10.18 7.44 3.38
CA MET A 65 10.43 6.54 2.26
C MET A 65 9.65 6.92 1.01
N TYR A 66 8.66 7.79 1.11
CA TYR A 66 7.88 8.25 -0.02
C TYR A 66 8.61 9.39 -0.74
N ASN A 67 8.74 9.30 -2.06
CA ASN A 67 9.34 10.34 -2.88
C ASN A 67 8.25 11.05 -3.69
N ASP A 68 7.82 12.19 -3.19
CA ASP A 68 6.73 12.95 -3.76
C ASP A 68 7.03 13.44 -5.18
N ALA A 69 8.24 13.95 -5.39
CA ALA A 69 8.64 14.48 -6.71
C ALA A 69 8.62 13.39 -7.78
N ALA A 70 9.19 12.22 -7.48
CA ALA A 70 9.20 11.11 -8.42
C ALA A 70 7.79 10.60 -8.70
N TYR A 71 6.97 10.51 -7.66
CA TYR A 71 5.59 10.06 -7.81
C TYR A 71 4.79 10.99 -8.72
N LYS A 72 4.88 12.30 -8.50
CA LYS A 72 4.14 13.28 -9.29
C LYS A 72 4.60 13.34 -10.74
N GLN A 73 5.92 13.21 -10.98
CA GLN A 73 6.43 13.09 -12.34
C GLN A 73 5.86 11.87 -13.07
N GLY A 74 5.86 10.73 -12.38
CA GLY A 74 5.27 9.53 -12.95
C GLY A 74 3.78 9.68 -13.18
N PHE A 75 3.08 10.29 -12.24
CA PHE A 75 1.65 10.53 -12.37
C PHE A 75 1.33 11.35 -13.63
N ASP A 76 2.08 12.41 -13.88
CA ASP A 76 1.89 13.23 -15.07
C ASP A 76 2.07 12.43 -16.35
N LYS A 77 3.07 11.56 -16.40
CA LYS A 77 3.27 10.68 -17.56
C LYS A 77 2.11 9.73 -17.77
N GLY A 78 1.64 9.10 -16.70
CA GLY A 78 0.50 8.19 -16.76
C GLY A 78 -0.77 8.91 -17.16
N PHE A 79 -0.98 10.09 -16.61
CA PHE A 79 -2.14 10.91 -16.94
C PHE A 79 -2.15 11.26 -18.41
N ALA A 80 -1.00 11.61 -18.99
CA ALA A 80 -0.87 11.96 -20.41
C ALA A 80 -1.22 10.79 -21.33
N ARG A 81 -1.11 9.55 -20.85
CA ARG A 81 -1.45 8.36 -21.62
C ARG A 81 -2.92 8.00 -21.61
N ARG A 82 -3.72 8.66 -20.78
CA ARG A 82 -5.15 8.36 -20.72
C ARG A 82 -5.80 8.65 -22.06
N PRO A 83 -6.72 7.77 -22.51
CA PRO A 83 -7.52 8.10 -23.68
C PRO A 83 -8.36 9.34 -23.36
N ARG A 84 -8.25 10.35 -24.21
CA ARG A 84 -9.08 11.54 -24.03
C ARG A 84 -10.51 11.22 -24.46
N PRO A 85 -11.51 11.71 -23.70
CA PRO A 85 -12.87 11.53 -24.15
C PRO A 85 -13.05 12.24 -25.49
N THR A 86 -13.46 11.48 -26.47
CA THR A 86 -13.83 12.03 -27.76
C THR A 86 -15.20 12.66 -27.60
N SER A 87 -15.23 13.93 -27.51
CA SER A 87 -16.50 14.62 -27.50
C SER A 87 -16.95 14.98 -28.91
#